data_c7346b503df1c76019974786749cdb8a
#
_entry.id   c7346b503df1c76019974786749cdb8a
#
_cell.length_a   1.000
_cell.length_b   1.000
_cell.length_c   1.000
_cell.angle_alpha   90.00
_cell.angle_beta   90.00
_cell.angle_gamma   90.00
#
_symmetry.space_group_name_H-M   'P 1'
#
loop_
_entity.id
_entity.type
_entity.pdbx_description
1 polymer ?
#
loop_
_entity_poly.entity_id
_entity_poly.type
_entity_poly.pdbx_seq_one_letter_code
_entity_poly.pdbx_strand_id
1 'polypeptide(L)'
;MTHLSDIEIANSVTPRPIEDIAASVGLKPEQLFRYGHHIAKVDLASLPKEASKPGKLVLVTAITPTPAGEGKTTTSVGLADALTLIGKKAAIALREPSLGPVFGVKGGAAGGGYAQVIPMEDINLHFTGDFHAIGAANNLLAAMLDNHIHHGNALGIDSRRITWKRVVDMNDRQLRHIVNGLQGKINGVPREDGYDITVASEIMAVLCLATSLSDLKERLARIIVAYTFDGRPVTAADLKAEGAMATLLKNAINPNLVQTLEGTPAFVHGGPFANIAHGCNSVLATKLALRQADYVVTEAGFGADLGAEKFLDIKCRLADLEPDAVVLVATIRALKMHGGVPKTDLGPENVDAVKAGLPNLDKHLATIQEAFGLPVVVAINKFPTDTEAELEAVYQACQARGVDVAISDVWGQGGAGGRDLAEKVVALTEAPKDFRYIYDLEDSIQDKITKIVQKVYGGAGISLTPAAKRELKELEDLGFGQLPICMAKTQYSFSDNASLIGAPKDFTVTIKKLKVSAGAGFIVALTGDIMTMPGLPKSPAAERIDIDADGKVTGLF
;
A
#
# COMPACT_ATOMS: atom_id res chain seq x y z
N MET A 1 11.85 -5.24 33.25
CA MET A 1 12.68 -5.76 32.14
C MET A 1 12.65 -4.71 31.05
N THR A 2 13.78 -4.22 30.61
CA THR A 2 13.86 -3.36 29.41
C THR A 2 13.43 -4.18 28.21
N HIS A 3 12.37 -3.79 27.53
CA HIS A 3 11.98 -4.42 26.27
C HIS A 3 13.07 -4.14 25.23
N LEU A 4 13.49 -5.18 24.50
CA LEU A 4 14.39 -5.03 23.35
C LEU A 4 13.70 -4.19 22.27
N SER A 5 14.46 -3.37 21.57
CA SER A 5 13.99 -2.66 20.38
C SER A 5 13.76 -3.63 19.22
N ASP A 6 13.00 -3.21 18.20
CA ASP A 6 12.69 -4.06 17.05
C ASP A 6 13.96 -4.52 16.32
N ILE A 7 14.97 -3.65 16.19
CA ILE A 7 16.26 -4.01 15.59
C ILE A 7 17.07 -4.99 16.46
N GLU A 8 17.01 -4.85 17.79
CA GLU A 8 17.67 -5.80 18.70
C GLU A 8 17.02 -7.18 18.62
N ILE A 9 15.69 -7.25 18.52
CA ILE A 9 14.95 -8.50 18.31
C ILE A 9 15.33 -9.10 16.95
N ALA A 10 15.32 -8.31 15.87
CA ALA A 10 15.69 -8.78 14.53
C ALA A 10 17.12 -9.37 14.52
N ASN A 11 18.07 -8.71 15.18
CA ASN A 11 19.47 -9.14 15.26
C ASN A 11 19.71 -10.29 16.24
N SER A 12 18.74 -10.65 17.08
CA SER A 12 18.85 -11.80 18.00
C SER A 12 18.65 -13.15 17.30
N VAL A 13 18.11 -13.16 16.09
CA VAL A 13 17.85 -14.37 15.29
C VAL A 13 18.85 -14.48 14.16
N THR A 14 19.42 -15.66 13.95
CA THR A 14 20.24 -15.96 12.77
C THR A 14 19.32 -16.36 11.62
N PRO A 15 19.22 -15.55 10.54
CA PRO A 15 18.39 -15.89 9.39
C PRO A 15 18.83 -17.20 8.74
N ARG A 16 17.88 -17.98 8.25
CA ARG A 16 18.17 -19.19 7.46
C ARG A 16 18.70 -18.77 6.08
N PRO A 17 19.52 -19.61 5.42
CA PRO A 17 19.90 -19.38 4.03
C PRO A 17 18.67 -19.21 3.15
N ILE A 18 18.74 -18.28 2.19
CA ILE A 18 17.58 -17.97 1.34
C ILE A 18 17.13 -19.13 0.46
N GLU A 19 18.07 -20.01 0.12
CA GLU A 19 17.77 -21.25 -0.64
C GLU A 19 16.88 -22.21 0.17
N ASP A 20 17.05 -22.29 1.51
CA ASP A 20 16.22 -23.13 2.37
C ASP A 20 14.80 -22.56 2.46
N ILE A 21 14.67 -21.23 2.53
CA ILE A 21 13.39 -20.55 2.48
C ILE A 21 12.70 -20.77 1.12
N ALA A 22 13.43 -20.62 0.03
CA ALA A 22 12.92 -20.88 -1.32
C ALA A 22 12.45 -22.32 -1.48
N ALA A 23 13.24 -23.29 -1.01
CA ALA A 23 12.89 -24.70 -1.05
C ALA A 23 11.60 -25.02 -0.28
N SER A 24 11.35 -24.36 0.85
CA SER A 24 10.13 -24.56 1.66
C SER A 24 8.85 -24.20 0.90
N VAL A 25 8.94 -23.33 -0.10
CA VAL A 25 7.83 -22.99 -1.02
C VAL A 25 7.96 -23.63 -2.40
N GLY A 26 8.91 -24.54 -2.60
CA GLY A 26 9.07 -25.31 -3.84
C GLY A 26 9.81 -24.55 -4.95
N LEU A 27 10.51 -23.47 -4.63
CA LEU A 27 11.40 -22.77 -5.55
C LEU A 27 12.78 -23.42 -5.53
N LYS A 28 13.43 -23.49 -6.71
CA LYS A 28 14.74 -24.08 -6.89
C LYS A 28 15.84 -23.01 -6.94
N PRO A 29 17.10 -23.34 -6.59
CA PRO A 29 18.19 -22.35 -6.59
C PRO A 29 18.42 -21.65 -7.93
N GLU A 30 18.20 -22.32 -9.06
CA GLU A 30 18.32 -21.76 -10.41
C GLU A 30 17.21 -20.73 -10.76
N GLN A 31 16.16 -20.66 -9.96
CA GLN A 31 15.05 -19.71 -10.11
C GLN A 31 15.27 -18.43 -9.27
N LEU A 32 16.45 -18.28 -8.68
CA LEU A 32 16.77 -17.18 -7.76
C LEU A 32 17.93 -16.33 -8.28
N PHE A 33 17.74 -15.02 -8.23
CA PHE A 33 18.86 -14.06 -8.26
C PHE A 33 19.21 -13.69 -6.82
N ARG A 34 20.33 -14.19 -6.29
CA ARG A 34 20.73 -14.00 -4.90
C ARG A 34 21.34 -12.62 -4.66
N TYR A 35 20.91 -12.01 -3.60
CA TYR A 35 21.46 -10.77 -3.04
C TYR A 35 22.04 -11.06 -1.66
N GLY A 36 23.22 -11.65 -1.61
CA GLY A 36 23.83 -12.17 -0.39
C GLY A 36 23.23 -13.51 0.06
N HIS A 37 23.21 -13.77 1.38
CA HIS A 37 22.84 -15.06 1.95
C HIS A 37 21.36 -15.17 2.32
N HIS A 38 20.67 -14.05 2.52
CA HIS A 38 19.35 -14.02 3.15
C HIS A 38 18.27 -13.32 2.30
N ILE A 39 18.64 -12.85 1.12
CA ILE A 39 17.76 -12.14 0.19
C ILE A 39 17.93 -12.72 -1.21
N ALA A 40 16.82 -12.89 -1.94
CA ALA A 40 16.86 -13.20 -3.37
C ALA A 40 15.70 -12.52 -4.09
N LYS A 41 15.84 -12.33 -5.40
CA LYS A 41 14.71 -12.12 -6.30
C LYS A 41 14.32 -13.44 -6.94
N VAL A 42 13.01 -13.64 -7.15
CA VAL A 42 12.51 -14.82 -7.87
C VAL A 42 12.45 -14.50 -9.35
N ASP A 43 13.18 -15.25 -10.17
CA ASP A 43 13.16 -15.13 -11.63
C ASP A 43 11.83 -15.65 -12.19
N LEU A 44 10.89 -14.74 -12.42
CA LEU A 44 9.58 -15.09 -12.94
C LEU A 44 9.62 -15.76 -14.33
N ALA A 45 10.66 -15.47 -15.13
CA ALA A 45 10.82 -16.05 -16.47
C ALA A 45 11.19 -17.56 -16.42
N SER A 46 11.82 -17.99 -15.34
CA SER A 46 12.23 -19.38 -15.12
C SER A 46 11.12 -20.27 -14.53
N LEU A 47 10.00 -19.67 -14.09
CA LEU A 47 8.91 -20.42 -13.48
C LEU A 47 8.08 -21.19 -14.51
N PRO A 48 7.56 -22.38 -14.15
CA PRO A 48 6.63 -23.12 -15.01
C PRO A 48 5.41 -22.28 -15.38
N LYS A 49 4.95 -22.34 -16.62
CA LYS A 49 3.76 -21.62 -17.09
C LYS A 49 2.45 -22.25 -16.59
N GLU A 50 2.46 -23.53 -16.27
CA GLU A 50 1.29 -24.24 -15.76
C GLU A 50 0.98 -23.81 -14.34
N ALA A 51 -0.28 -23.46 -14.10
CA ALA A 51 -0.75 -23.04 -12.80
C ALA A 51 -1.09 -24.25 -11.94
N SER A 52 -0.49 -24.35 -10.75
CA SER A 52 -1.06 -25.13 -9.66
C SER A 52 -2.38 -24.49 -9.20
N LYS A 53 -3.24 -25.25 -8.52
CA LYS A 53 -4.40 -24.66 -7.85
C LYS A 53 -3.90 -23.54 -6.92
N PRO A 54 -4.42 -22.30 -7.04
CA PRO A 54 -3.96 -21.22 -6.20
C PRO A 54 -4.30 -21.48 -4.73
N GLY A 55 -3.44 -21.02 -3.84
CA GLY A 55 -3.69 -21.02 -2.40
C GLY A 55 -4.82 -20.05 -2.02
N LYS A 56 -5.18 -20.05 -0.75
CA LYS A 56 -6.18 -19.16 -0.16
C LYS A 56 -5.58 -17.77 0.08
N LEU A 57 -6.28 -16.73 -0.38
CA LEU A 57 -5.86 -15.35 -0.22
C LEU A 57 -6.53 -14.73 1.02
N VAL A 58 -5.72 -14.32 1.99
CA VAL A 58 -6.16 -13.66 3.22
C VAL A 58 -5.74 -12.19 3.19
N LEU A 59 -6.71 -11.29 3.17
CA LEU A 59 -6.47 -9.84 3.19
C LEU A 59 -6.50 -9.32 4.61
N VAL A 60 -5.41 -8.70 5.07
CA VAL A 60 -5.36 -7.97 6.34
C VAL A 60 -5.57 -6.48 6.09
N THR A 61 -6.55 -5.92 6.76
CA THR A 61 -6.86 -4.48 6.76
C THR A 61 -7.12 -4.00 8.18
N ALA A 62 -7.57 -2.77 8.37
CA ALA A 62 -7.85 -2.24 9.71
C ALA A 62 -9.07 -1.31 9.72
N ILE A 63 -9.54 -1.00 10.92
CA ILE A 63 -10.43 0.12 11.16
C ILE A 63 -9.74 1.45 10.83
N THR A 64 -10.45 2.57 10.87
CA THR A 64 -9.86 3.90 10.63
C THR A 64 -8.68 4.14 11.59
N PRO A 65 -7.45 4.38 11.07
CA PRO A 65 -6.24 4.36 11.89
C PRO A 65 -6.07 5.60 12.76
N THR A 66 -5.30 5.42 13.84
CA THR A 66 -4.67 6.51 14.59
C THR A 66 -3.37 6.97 13.90
N PRO A 67 -2.81 8.12 14.28
CA PRO A 67 -1.48 8.53 13.80
C PRO A 67 -0.35 7.55 14.15
N ALA A 68 -0.50 6.74 15.21
CA ALA A 68 0.46 5.72 15.60
C ALA A 68 0.39 4.44 14.72
N GLY A 69 -0.71 4.25 13.98
CA GLY A 69 -1.00 3.05 13.21
C GLY A 69 -1.64 1.94 14.07
N GLU A 70 -2.17 0.91 13.39
CA GLU A 70 -2.94 -0.17 14.03
C GLU A 70 -2.22 -1.53 14.05
N GLY A 71 -0.96 -1.56 13.62
CA GLY A 71 -0.16 -2.79 13.63
C GLY A 71 -0.58 -3.84 12.58
N LYS A 72 -1.11 -3.41 11.42
CA LYS A 72 -1.49 -4.33 10.34
C LYS A 72 -0.34 -5.24 9.91
N THR A 73 0.83 -4.67 9.63
CA THR A 73 1.99 -5.44 9.18
C THR A 73 2.43 -6.44 10.23
N THR A 74 2.49 -6.03 11.50
CA THR A 74 2.78 -6.91 12.64
C THR A 74 1.76 -8.05 12.72
N THR A 75 0.46 -7.74 12.63
CA THR A 75 -0.60 -8.75 12.60
C THR A 75 -0.48 -9.67 11.39
N SER A 76 -0.15 -9.14 10.21
CA SER A 76 0.00 -9.94 8.98
C SER A 76 1.16 -10.92 9.08
N VAL A 77 2.31 -10.47 9.58
CA VAL A 77 3.51 -11.30 9.78
C VAL A 77 3.22 -12.37 10.82
N GLY A 78 2.72 -11.99 12.00
CA GLY A 78 2.41 -12.93 13.06
C GLY A 78 1.32 -13.94 12.68
N LEU A 79 0.33 -13.55 11.86
CA LEU A 79 -0.66 -14.48 11.31
C LEU A 79 -0.02 -15.50 10.37
N ALA A 80 0.90 -15.08 9.49
CA ALA A 80 1.60 -16.00 8.59
C ALA A 80 2.46 -17.01 9.37
N ASP A 81 3.16 -16.55 10.41
CA ASP A 81 3.91 -17.40 11.33
C ASP A 81 2.98 -18.36 12.11
N ALA A 82 1.84 -17.86 12.60
CA ALA A 82 0.85 -18.67 13.27
C ALA A 82 0.23 -19.75 12.37
N LEU A 83 -0.06 -19.43 11.10
CA LEU A 83 -0.51 -20.41 10.11
C LEU A 83 0.54 -21.50 9.90
N THR A 84 1.82 -21.13 9.80
CA THR A 84 2.94 -22.10 9.71
C THR A 84 3.03 -22.94 10.98
N LEU A 85 2.88 -22.32 12.15
CA LEU A 85 2.92 -23.00 13.46
C LEU A 85 1.82 -24.05 13.63
N ILE A 86 0.63 -23.84 13.05
CA ILE A 86 -0.47 -24.84 13.05
C ILE A 86 -0.39 -25.81 11.87
N GLY A 87 0.76 -25.87 11.18
CA GLY A 87 1.05 -26.87 10.14
C GLY A 87 0.51 -26.52 8.76
N LYS A 88 0.17 -25.26 8.47
CA LYS A 88 -0.21 -24.82 7.13
C LYS A 88 1.02 -24.37 6.34
N LYS A 89 1.02 -24.61 5.04
CA LYS A 89 2.03 -24.04 4.14
C LYS A 89 1.64 -22.59 3.83
N ALA A 90 2.21 -21.65 4.59
CA ALA A 90 1.88 -20.24 4.49
C ALA A 90 3.03 -19.42 3.89
N ALA A 91 2.67 -18.30 3.26
CA ALA A 91 3.58 -17.25 2.83
C ALA A 91 2.91 -15.89 3.03
N ILE A 92 3.73 -14.83 3.09
CA ILE A 92 3.24 -13.47 3.19
C ILE A 92 3.69 -12.64 1.99
N ALA A 93 2.83 -11.73 1.51
CA ALA A 93 3.14 -10.79 0.45
C ALA A 93 2.96 -9.35 0.94
N LEU A 94 4.05 -8.58 1.00
CA LEU A 94 4.11 -7.26 1.63
C LEU A 94 4.63 -6.19 0.66
N ARG A 95 4.40 -4.93 1.06
CA ARG A 95 5.04 -3.78 0.42
C ARG A 95 6.47 -3.61 0.92
N GLU A 96 7.31 -3.09 0.02
CA GLU A 96 8.65 -2.61 0.33
C GLU A 96 8.56 -1.21 0.98
N PRO A 97 9.31 -0.93 2.06
CA PRO A 97 9.32 0.39 2.70
C PRO A 97 10.09 1.43 1.88
N SER A 98 9.66 2.71 1.99
CA SER A 98 10.31 3.87 1.39
C SER A 98 11.24 4.55 2.38
N LEU A 99 12.39 5.04 1.91
CA LEU A 99 13.39 5.73 2.74
C LEU A 99 12.85 6.99 3.41
N GLY A 100 11.99 7.74 2.71
CA GLY A 100 11.42 8.97 3.27
C GLY A 100 10.71 8.76 4.60
N PRO A 101 9.73 7.85 4.73
CA PRO A 101 9.14 7.47 6.01
C PRO A 101 10.13 6.92 7.03
N VAL A 102 11.07 6.08 6.62
CA VAL A 102 12.09 5.47 7.49
C VAL A 102 12.94 6.54 8.19
N PHE A 103 13.46 7.50 7.43
CA PHE A 103 14.25 8.62 7.97
C PHE A 103 13.40 9.79 8.51
N GLY A 104 12.07 9.73 8.33
CA GLY A 104 11.11 10.76 8.75
C GLY A 104 10.53 10.52 10.14
N VAL A 105 9.29 10.04 10.19
CA VAL A 105 8.50 9.93 11.44
C VAL A 105 8.26 8.49 11.84
N LYS A 106 8.19 7.57 10.86
CA LYS A 106 7.57 6.26 11.05
C LYS A 106 8.56 5.17 10.75
N GLY A 107 8.59 4.17 11.61
CA GLY A 107 9.26 2.91 11.39
C GLY A 107 8.93 2.26 10.06
N GLY A 108 9.82 1.41 9.58
CA GLY A 108 9.67 0.69 8.32
C GLY A 108 8.49 -0.27 8.31
N ALA A 109 8.20 -0.83 7.14
CA ALA A 109 7.09 -1.74 6.92
C ALA A 109 7.44 -3.22 7.19
N ALA A 110 8.44 -3.52 8.03
CA ALA A 110 8.91 -4.88 8.29
C ALA A 110 8.17 -5.61 9.42
N GLY A 111 7.15 -5.01 10.03
CA GLY A 111 6.49 -5.51 11.25
C GLY A 111 7.09 -4.91 12.52
N GLY A 112 6.92 -5.57 13.66
CA GLY A 112 7.46 -5.12 14.96
C GLY A 112 7.42 -6.20 16.01
N GLY A 113 8.21 -6.05 17.07
CA GLY A 113 8.37 -7.05 18.12
C GLY A 113 8.86 -8.38 17.55
N TYR A 114 8.24 -9.47 17.95
CA TYR A 114 8.55 -10.81 17.47
C TYR A 114 7.84 -11.18 16.15
N ALA A 115 7.04 -10.28 15.57
CA ALA A 115 6.41 -10.47 14.27
C ALA A 115 7.04 -9.52 13.22
N GLN A 116 8.23 -9.87 12.75
CA GLN A 116 9.02 -9.09 11.80
C GLN A 116 9.49 -9.92 10.60
N VAL A 117 9.71 -9.22 9.48
CA VAL A 117 10.40 -9.74 8.30
C VAL A 117 11.87 -9.32 8.37
N ILE A 118 12.78 -10.25 8.10
CA ILE A 118 14.23 -10.05 8.17
C ILE A 118 14.93 -10.42 6.84
N PRO A 119 16.09 -9.83 6.53
CA PRO A 119 16.89 -8.87 7.34
C PRO A 119 16.27 -7.47 7.34
N MET A 120 16.01 -6.94 8.55
CA MET A 120 15.27 -5.69 8.75
C MET A 120 16.02 -4.47 8.20
N GLU A 121 17.33 -4.39 8.41
CA GLU A 121 18.16 -3.27 7.94
C GLU A 121 18.12 -3.15 6.43
N ASP A 122 18.42 -4.24 5.71
CA ASP A 122 18.46 -4.25 4.24
C ASP A 122 17.11 -3.89 3.64
N ILE A 123 16.01 -4.45 4.19
CA ILE A 123 14.64 -4.18 3.72
C ILE A 123 14.30 -2.70 3.87
N ASN A 124 14.69 -2.05 4.97
CA ASN A 124 14.34 -0.65 5.25
C ASN A 124 15.30 0.37 4.63
N LEU A 125 16.43 -0.05 4.09
CA LEU A 125 17.40 0.82 3.42
C LEU A 125 17.35 0.66 1.90
N HIS A 126 18.34 0.03 1.28
CA HIS A 126 18.40 -0.07 -0.18
C HIS A 126 17.87 -1.38 -0.75
N PHE A 127 17.62 -2.35 0.08
CA PHE A 127 17.09 -3.68 -0.22
C PHE A 127 17.75 -4.32 -1.47
N THR A 128 17.04 -4.36 -2.61
CA THR A 128 17.55 -4.91 -3.88
C THR A 128 17.63 -3.86 -5.00
N GLY A 129 17.36 -2.60 -4.69
CA GLY A 129 17.47 -1.48 -5.63
C GLY A 129 16.22 -1.20 -6.46
N ASP A 130 15.06 -1.77 -6.12
CA ASP A 130 13.82 -1.57 -6.88
C ASP A 130 13.39 -0.11 -6.91
N PHE A 131 13.47 0.59 -5.79
CA PHE A 131 13.12 2.01 -5.71
C PHE A 131 14.08 2.89 -6.50
N HIS A 132 15.36 2.54 -6.50
CA HIS A 132 16.33 3.23 -7.36
C HIS A 132 15.99 3.04 -8.85
N ALA A 133 15.65 1.82 -9.27
CA ALA A 133 15.24 1.54 -10.64
C ALA A 133 13.97 2.31 -11.05
N ILE A 134 12.98 2.38 -10.16
CA ILE A 134 11.74 3.16 -10.35
C ILE A 134 12.07 4.65 -10.48
N GLY A 135 12.88 5.19 -9.59
CA GLY A 135 13.32 6.59 -9.64
C GLY A 135 14.09 6.91 -10.92
N ALA A 136 15.00 6.03 -11.33
CA ALA A 136 15.76 6.17 -12.56
C ALA A 136 14.86 6.18 -13.81
N ALA A 137 13.89 5.25 -13.90
CA ALA A 137 12.94 5.19 -15.01
C ALA A 137 12.04 6.43 -15.06
N ASN A 138 11.54 6.89 -13.90
CA ASN A 138 10.74 8.11 -13.81
C ASN A 138 11.51 9.36 -14.26
N ASN A 139 12.74 9.50 -13.79
CA ASN A 139 13.56 10.67 -14.07
C ASN A 139 14.12 10.65 -15.50
N LEU A 140 14.35 9.47 -16.08
CA LEU A 140 14.64 9.34 -17.51
C LEU A 140 13.50 9.90 -18.36
N LEU A 141 12.24 9.54 -18.06
CA LEU A 141 11.08 10.06 -18.78
C LEU A 141 10.96 11.59 -18.66
N ALA A 142 11.20 12.14 -17.45
CA ALA A 142 11.23 13.59 -17.23
C ALA A 142 12.35 14.27 -18.03
N ALA A 143 13.55 13.68 -18.08
CA ALA A 143 14.66 14.19 -18.85
C ALA A 143 14.39 14.15 -20.35
N MET A 144 13.79 13.07 -20.87
CA MET A 144 13.42 12.95 -22.28
C MET A 144 12.33 13.94 -22.69
N LEU A 145 11.37 14.23 -21.82
CA LEU A 145 10.36 15.27 -22.03
C LEU A 145 11.01 16.66 -22.19
N ASP A 146 11.85 17.06 -21.24
CA ASP A 146 12.53 18.36 -21.28
C ASP A 146 13.51 18.44 -22.46
N ASN A 147 14.20 17.34 -22.79
CA ASN A 147 15.06 17.25 -23.96
C ASN A 147 14.29 17.42 -25.28
N HIS A 148 13.10 16.84 -25.39
CA HIS A 148 12.23 17.02 -26.56
C HIS A 148 11.83 18.49 -26.74
N ILE A 149 11.44 19.17 -25.66
CA ILE A 149 11.09 20.59 -25.69
C ILE A 149 12.32 21.43 -26.09
N HIS A 150 13.48 21.14 -25.52
CA HIS A 150 14.74 21.84 -25.80
C HIS A 150 15.15 21.76 -27.28
N HIS A 151 14.98 20.62 -27.92
CA HIS A 151 15.38 20.37 -29.31
C HIS A 151 14.27 20.66 -30.34
N GLY A 152 13.39 21.60 -30.05
CA GLY A 152 12.45 22.15 -31.03
C GLY A 152 11.00 21.73 -30.86
N ASN A 153 10.66 20.95 -29.84
CA ASN A 153 9.28 20.64 -29.45
C ASN A 153 8.36 20.21 -30.61
N ALA A 154 8.81 19.25 -31.41
CA ALA A 154 8.11 18.80 -32.61
C ALA A 154 6.69 18.27 -32.34
N LEU A 155 6.42 17.78 -31.11
CA LEU A 155 5.09 17.34 -30.67
C LEU A 155 4.16 18.50 -30.31
N GLY A 156 4.65 19.74 -30.21
CA GLY A 156 3.85 20.90 -29.83
C GLY A 156 3.36 20.87 -28.38
N ILE A 157 4.22 20.41 -27.46
CA ILE A 157 3.92 20.34 -26.03
C ILE A 157 3.73 21.75 -25.47
N ASP A 158 2.62 22.00 -24.77
CA ASP A 158 2.41 23.20 -23.97
C ASP A 158 3.16 23.04 -22.63
N SER A 159 4.23 23.82 -22.46
CA SER A 159 5.06 23.77 -21.23
C SER A 159 4.31 24.11 -19.93
N ARG A 160 3.11 24.72 -20.05
CA ARG A 160 2.21 25.01 -18.91
C ARG A 160 1.30 23.83 -18.58
N ARG A 161 1.25 22.79 -19.42
CA ARG A 161 0.42 21.60 -19.25
C ARG A 161 1.24 20.32 -19.13
N ILE A 162 2.43 20.42 -18.57
CA ILE A 162 3.26 19.28 -18.20
C ILE A 162 2.72 18.70 -16.89
N THR A 163 2.42 17.40 -16.87
CA THR A 163 1.85 16.68 -15.73
C THR A 163 2.87 15.78 -15.04
N TRP A 164 4.01 15.55 -15.68
CA TRP A 164 5.06 14.65 -15.21
C TRP A 164 6.09 15.39 -14.38
N LYS A 165 6.35 14.88 -13.17
CA LYS A 165 7.37 15.39 -12.26
C LYS A 165 8.53 14.42 -12.14
N ARG A 166 9.65 14.91 -11.61
CA ARG A 166 10.76 14.09 -11.12
C ARG A 166 10.41 13.43 -9.80
N VAL A 167 11.21 12.44 -9.37
CA VAL A 167 11.03 11.80 -8.07
C VAL A 167 12.36 11.65 -7.34
N VAL A 168 12.25 11.58 -6.01
CA VAL A 168 13.31 11.20 -5.10
C VAL A 168 12.69 10.43 -3.93
N ASP A 169 13.36 9.36 -3.46
CA ASP A 169 12.84 8.58 -2.35
C ASP A 169 13.29 9.15 -0.99
N MET A 170 12.88 10.37 -0.73
CA MET A 170 13.17 11.10 0.51
C MET A 170 12.05 12.11 0.81
N ASN A 171 11.84 12.40 2.09
CA ASN A 171 10.93 13.46 2.52
C ASN A 171 11.62 14.82 2.40
N ASP A 172 11.32 15.59 1.35
CA ASP A 172 11.92 16.89 1.12
C ASP A 172 10.91 17.94 0.64
N ARG A 173 10.37 18.71 1.60
CA ARG A 173 9.38 19.76 1.29
C ARG A 173 9.91 20.88 0.39
N GLN A 174 11.22 21.06 0.34
CA GLN A 174 11.86 22.10 -0.46
C GLN A 174 11.72 21.84 -1.98
N LEU A 175 11.54 20.55 -2.34
CA LEU A 175 11.40 20.13 -3.73
C LEU A 175 9.94 20.13 -4.26
N ARG A 176 8.94 20.50 -3.46
CA ARG A 176 7.53 20.47 -3.88
C ARG A 176 7.25 21.35 -5.10
N HIS A 177 7.86 22.53 -5.13
CA HIS A 177 7.74 23.51 -6.19
C HIS A 177 9.11 24.12 -6.46
N ILE A 178 9.60 23.95 -7.68
CA ILE A 178 10.91 24.47 -8.12
C ILE A 178 10.75 25.12 -9.49
N VAL A 179 11.77 25.85 -9.90
CA VAL A 179 11.95 26.29 -11.29
C VAL A 179 13.22 25.63 -11.81
N ASN A 180 13.09 24.89 -12.91
CA ASN A 180 14.23 24.26 -13.58
C ASN A 180 14.61 24.98 -14.89
N GLY A 181 15.72 24.56 -15.55
CA GLY A 181 16.14 25.09 -16.84
C GLY A 181 16.72 26.52 -16.79
N LEU A 182 17.16 27.00 -15.62
CA LEU A 182 17.72 28.34 -15.45
C LEU A 182 19.13 28.49 -16.05
N GLN A 183 19.64 29.73 -16.11
CA GLN A 183 20.97 30.13 -16.60
C GLN A 183 21.15 30.02 -18.13
N GLY A 184 20.10 30.24 -18.88
CA GLY A 184 20.14 30.44 -20.33
C GLY A 184 19.87 29.19 -21.15
N LYS A 185 19.77 29.40 -22.45
CA LYS A 185 19.19 28.46 -23.40
C LYS A 185 19.95 27.11 -23.50
N ILE A 186 21.22 27.06 -23.10
CA ILE A 186 22.00 25.82 -23.11
C ILE A 186 21.52 24.83 -22.03
N ASN A 187 20.85 25.33 -20.99
CA ASN A 187 20.38 24.53 -19.85
C ASN A 187 18.92 24.08 -19.97
N GLY A 188 18.26 24.38 -21.09
CA GLY A 188 16.87 23.98 -21.33
C GLY A 188 15.90 25.15 -21.36
N VAL A 189 14.61 24.88 -21.20
CA VAL A 189 13.52 25.85 -21.17
C VAL A 189 13.06 26.03 -19.73
N PRO A 190 13.17 27.25 -19.15
CA PRO A 190 12.71 27.51 -17.78
C PRO A 190 11.22 27.20 -17.63
N ARG A 191 10.88 26.40 -16.61
CA ARG A 191 9.48 26.08 -16.27
C ARG A 191 9.33 25.74 -14.79
N GLU A 192 8.11 25.83 -14.29
CA GLU A 192 7.75 25.24 -13.01
C GLU A 192 7.85 23.72 -13.08
N ASP A 193 8.35 23.11 -12.03
CA ASP A 193 8.46 21.67 -11.83
C ASP A 193 8.34 21.35 -10.33
N GLY A 194 8.54 20.12 -9.97
CA GLY A 194 8.61 19.64 -8.60
C GLY A 194 9.06 18.20 -8.55
N TYR A 195 9.21 17.69 -7.33
CA TYR A 195 9.47 16.29 -7.08
C TYR A 195 8.32 15.68 -6.29
N ASP A 196 7.95 14.47 -6.67
CA ASP A 196 7.14 13.60 -5.83
C ASP A 196 8.06 12.57 -5.15
N ILE A 197 7.64 11.99 -4.03
CA ILE A 197 8.36 10.86 -3.46
C ILE A 197 8.18 9.63 -4.37
N THR A 198 9.21 8.81 -4.51
CA THR A 198 9.23 7.67 -5.46
C THR A 198 8.00 6.77 -5.33
N VAL A 199 7.53 6.52 -4.12
CA VAL A 199 6.33 5.69 -3.84
C VAL A 199 4.99 6.33 -4.24
N ALA A 200 4.98 7.64 -4.56
CA ALA A 200 3.82 8.34 -5.11
C ALA A 200 3.85 8.39 -6.65
N SER A 201 4.91 7.93 -7.30
CA SER A 201 5.04 7.94 -8.74
C SER A 201 4.06 6.99 -9.43
N GLU A 202 3.67 7.32 -10.65
CA GLU A 202 2.90 6.41 -11.50
C GLU A 202 3.72 5.17 -11.89
N ILE A 203 5.06 5.28 -12.00
CA ILE A 203 5.95 4.13 -12.26
C ILE A 203 5.83 3.07 -11.16
N MET A 204 5.77 3.49 -9.89
CA MET A 204 5.54 2.57 -8.76
C MET A 204 4.20 1.83 -8.91
N ALA A 205 3.13 2.54 -9.25
CA ALA A 205 1.81 1.93 -9.45
C ALA A 205 1.80 0.98 -10.67
N VAL A 206 2.45 1.39 -11.77
CA VAL A 206 2.61 0.56 -12.99
C VAL A 206 3.36 -0.73 -12.67
N LEU A 207 4.49 -0.67 -11.97
CA LEU A 207 5.26 -1.86 -11.57
C LEU A 207 4.40 -2.82 -10.73
N CYS A 208 3.63 -2.28 -9.78
CA CYS A 208 2.80 -3.08 -8.88
C CYS A 208 1.58 -3.71 -9.55
N LEU A 209 1.05 -3.11 -10.62
CA LEU A 209 -0.12 -3.62 -11.34
C LEU A 209 0.26 -4.42 -12.60
N ALA A 210 1.52 -4.39 -13.02
CA ALA A 210 2.00 -5.18 -14.14
C ALA A 210 1.88 -6.68 -13.87
N THR A 211 1.52 -7.45 -14.91
CA THR A 211 1.35 -8.92 -14.87
C THR A 211 2.48 -9.66 -15.57
N SER A 212 3.31 -8.94 -16.33
CA SER A 212 4.47 -9.45 -17.06
C SER A 212 5.39 -8.29 -17.48
N LEU A 213 6.59 -8.61 -17.98
CA LEU A 213 7.49 -7.61 -18.56
C LEU A 213 6.88 -6.92 -19.81
N SER A 214 6.13 -7.67 -20.61
CA SER A 214 5.41 -7.14 -21.77
C SER A 214 4.33 -6.14 -21.33
N ASP A 215 3.49 -6.54 -20.38
CA ASP A 215 2.45 -5.68 -19.81
C ASP A 215 3.06 -4.43 -19.14
N LEU A 216 4.19 -4.59 -18.42
CA LEU A 216 4.95 -3.46 -17.87
C LEU A 216 5.29 -2.44 -18.96
N LYS A 217 5.90 -2.90 -20.08
CA LYS A 217 6.29 -2.02 -21.19
C LYS A 217 5.08 -1.34 -21.85
N GLU A 218 3.98 -2.06 -22.04
CA GLU A 218 2.74 -1.51 -22.59
C GLU A 218 2.10 -0.46 -21.68
N ARG A 219 2.13 -0.68 -20.35
CA ARG A 219 1.68 0.30 -19.35
C ARG A 219 2.56 1.54 -19.34
N LEU A 220 3.87 1.38 -19.37
CA LEU A 220 4.82 2.51 -19.47
C LEU A 220 4.56 3.35 -20.72
N ALA A 221 4.28 2.73 -21.87
CA ALA A 221 3.98 3.41 -23.12
C ALA A 221 2.77 4.36 -23.03
N ARG A 222 1.75 4.00 -22.24
CA ARG A 222 0.50 4.77 -22.08
C ARG A 222 0.59 5.94 -21.11
N ILE A 223 1.67 6.07 -20.32
CA ILE A 223 1.83 7.16 -19.34
C ILE A 223 1.72 8.51 -20.05
N ILE A 224 0.81 9.37 -19.57
CA ILE A 224 0.64 10.73 -20.06
C ILE A 224 1.59 11.66 -19.30
N VAL A 225 2.44 12.38 -20.03
CA VAL A 225 3.46 13.27 -19.47
C VAL A 225 3.11 14.76 -19.62
N ALA A 226 2.32 15.12 -20.63
CA ALA A 226 1.97 16.49 -20.95
C ALA A 226 0.75 16.53 -21.89
N TYR A 227 0.33 17.74 -22.23
CA TYR A 227 -0.64 17.99 -23.29
C TYR A 227 -0.06 18.98 -24.31
N THR A 228 -0.46 18.84 -25.57
CA THR A 228 -0.12 19.75 -26.65
C THR A 228 -0.92 21.07 -26.54
N PHE A 229 -0.56 22.09 -27.31
CA PHE A 229 -1.30 23.35 -27.36
C PHE A 229 -2.77 23.18 -27.83
N ASP A 230 -3.05 22.17 -28.62
CA ASP A 230 -4.41 21.80 -29.07
C ASP A 230 -5.12 20.80 -28.12
N GLY A 231 -4.52 20.47 -27.01
CA GLY A 231 -5.12 19.66 -25.93
C GLY A 231 -4.99 18.16 -26.06
N ARG A 232 -4.23 17.64 -27.04
CA ARG A 232 -3.96 16.19 -27.15
C ARG A 232 -3.00 15.74 -26.03
N PRO A 233 -3.23 14.56 -25.41
CA PRO A 233 -2.25 13.97 -24.48
C PRO A 233 -0.97 13.57 -25.24
N VAL A 234 0.17 13.78 -24.60
CA VAL A 234 1.49 13.29 -25.02
C VAL A 234 1.90 12.17 -24.07
N THR A 235 2.23 11.03 -24.64
CA THR A 235 2.57 9.82 -23.89
C THR A 235 4.07 9.53 -23.86
N ALA A 236 4.48 8.59 -23.02
CA ALA A 236 5.85 8.09 -23.02
C ALA A 236 6.21 7.42 -24.36
N ALA A 237 5.24 6.79 -25.05
CA ALA A 237 5.44 6.22 -26.38
C ALA A 237 5.70 7.31 -27.44
N ASP A 238 5.04 8.47 -27.37
CA ASP A 238 5.32 9.60 -28.27
C ASP A 238 6.76 10.10 -28.13
N LEU A 239 7.32 9.99 -26.92
CA LEU A 239 8.73 10.28 -26.61
C LEU A 239 9.66 9.09 -26.89
N LYS A 240 9.14 7.91 -27.22
CA LYS A 240 9.89 6.65 -27.41
C LYS A 240 10.69 6.23 -26.18
N ALA A 241 10.15 6.48 -24.97
CA ALA A 241 10.84 6.27 -23.71
C ALA A 241 10.60 4.88 -23.10
N GLU A 242 9.48 4.22 -23.43
CA GLU A 242 8.98 3.01 -22.78
C GLU A 242 9.97 1.83 -22.82
N GLY A 243 10.76 1.71 -23.91
CA GLY A 243 11.76 0.67 -24.05
C GLY A 243 12.93 0.84 -23.09
N ALA A 244 13.47 2.05 -22.97
CA ALA A 244 14.54 2.38 -22.04
C ALA A 244 14.08 2.28 -20.57
N MET A 245 12.86 2.75 -20.29
CA MET A 245 12.25 2.63 -18.95
C MET A 245 12.07 1.16 -18.56
N ALA A 246 11.54 0.32 -19.44
CA ALA A 246 11.38 -1.11 -19.20
C ALA A 246 12.74 -1.81 -18.99
N THR A 247 13.78 -1.37 -19.68
CA THR A 247 15.16 -1.88 -19.49
C THR A 247 15.69 -1.57 -18.10
N LEU A 248 15.46 -0.38 -17.57
CA LEU A 248 15.81 -0.02 -16.19
C LEU A 248 15.05 -0.86 -15.15
N LEU A 249 13.81 -1.23 -15.45
CA LEU A 249 12.92 -1.97 -14.54
C LEU A 249 12.99 -3.49 -14.69
N LYS A 250 13.79 -4.02 -15.61
CA LYS A 250 13.77 -5.46 -15.96
C LYS A 250 14.05 -6.41 -14.79
N ASN A 251 14.88 -5.99 -13.84
CA ASN A 251 15.17 -6.77 -12.64
C ASN A 251 14.22 -6.43 -11.49
N ALA A 252 13.80 -5.15 -11.41
CA ALA A 252 12.86 -4.67 -10.41
C ALA A 252 11.47 -5.32 -10.51
N ILE A 253 11.08 -5.84 -11.69
CA ILE A 253 9.79 -6.52 -11.86
C ILE A 253 9.72 -7.87 -11.12
N ASN A 254 10.85 -8.48 -10.80
CA ASN A 254 10.92 -9.74 -10.08
C ASN A 254 10.73 -9.52 -8.57
N PRO A 255 9.79 -10.23 -7.91
CA PRO A 255 9.56 -10.09 -6.48
C PRO A 255 10.76 -10.49 -5.62
N ASN A 256 10.96 -9.79 -4.52
CA ASN A 256 11.97 -10.13 -3.53
C ASN A 256 11.45 -11.21 -2.59
N LEU A 257 12.29 -12.20 -2.30
CA LEU A 257 12.06 -13.25 -1.33
C LEU A 257 12.97 -13.04 -0.12
N VAL A 258 12.38 -13.04 1.05
CA VAL A 258 13.01 -12.98 2.37
C VAL A 258 12.24 -13.89 3.33
N GLN A 259 12.38 -13.71 4.64
CA GLN A 259 11.75 -14.55 5.65
C GLN A 259 11.26 -13.73 6.84
N THR A 260 10.34 -14.29 7.62
CA THR A 260 10.01 -13.79 8.95
C THR A 260 11.06 -14.25 9.97
N LEU A 261 11.01 -13.72 11.20
CA LEU A 261 11.84 -14.21 12.31
C LEU A 261 11.70 -15.73 12.55
N GLU A 262 10.51 -16.29 12.32
CA GLU A 262 10.20 -17.71 12.48
C GLU A 262 10.48 -18.54 11.22
N GLY A 263 10.93 -17.90 10.13
CA GLY A 263 11.32 -18.58 8.88
C GLY A 263 10.16 -18.80 7.91
N THR A 264 9.01 -18.14 8.08
CA THR A 264 7.94 -18.14 7.07
C THR A 264 8.39 -17.33 5.85
N PRO A 265 8.22 -17.84 4.61
CA PRO A 265 8.60 -17.12 3.40
C PRO A 265 7.82 -15.82 3.21
N ALA A 266 8.54 -14.74 2.88
CA ALA A 266 7.97 -13.42 2.66
C ALA A 266 8.36 -12.87 1.27
N PHE A 267 7.36 -12.54 0.46
CA PHE A 267 7.53 -11.87 -0.82
C PHE A 267 7.29 -10.37 -0.64
N VAL A 268 8.36 -9.58 -0.70
CA VAL A 268 8.31 -8.12 -0.50
C VAL A 268 8.55 -7.44 -1.83
N HIS A 269 7.55 -6.69 -2.34
CA HIS A 269 7.68 -6.13 -3.69
C HIS A 269 6.77 -4.94 -3.94
N GLY A 270 7.36 -3.80 -4.31
CA GLY A 270 6.68 -2.54 -4.55
C GLY A 270 6.07 -1.91 -3.30
N GLY A 271 5.83 -0.61 -3.33
CA GLY A 271 5.38 0.12 -2.15
C GLY A 271 4.54 1.36 -2.43
N PRO A 272 3.48 1.29 -3.27
CA PRO A 272 2.69 2.47 -3.61
C PRO A 272 1.95 3.00 -2.39
N PHE A 273 1.89 4.33 -2.23
CA PHE A 273 1.14 4.95 -1.15
C PHE A 273 -0.37 4.73 -1.30
N ALA A 274 -1.04 4.41 -0.19
CA ALA A 274 -2.48 4.11 -0.19
C ALA A 274 -3.38 5.35 -0.20
N ASN A 275 -2.85 6.55 0.03
CA ASN A 275 -3.60 7.79 -0.03
C ASN A 275 -3.64 8.43 -1.42
N ILE A 276 -2.86 7.94 -2.39
CA ILE A 276 -2.79 8.48 -3.75
C ILE A 276 -2.72 7.39 -4.84
N ALA A 277 -2.37 6.17 -4.48
CA ALA A 277 -2.33 5.00 -5.34
C ALA A 277 -3.10 3.84 -4.69
N HIS A 278 -3.02 2.64 -5.25
CA HIS A 278 -3.79 1.48 -4.76
C HIS A 278 -3.28 0.89 -3.43
N GLY A 279 -2.10 1.28 -2.94
CA GLY A 279 -1.66 1.05 -1.55
C GLY A 279 -1.43 -0.38 -1.12
N CYS A 280 -1.08 -1.27 -2.04
CA CYS A 280 -0.77 -2.67 -1.77
C CYS A 280 0.42 -3.16 -2.60
N ASN A 281 1.01 -4.29 -2.22
CA ASN A 281 2.13 -4.89 -2.92
C ASN A 281 1.77 -5.29 -4.36
N SER A 282 2.77 -5.73 -5.13
CA SER A 282 2.57 -6.06 -6.55
C SER A 282 1.63 -7.24 -6.79
N VAL A 283 0.98 -7.23 -7.94
CA VAL A 283 0.21 -8.37 -8.48
C VAL A 283 1.11 -9.60 -8.63
N LEU A 284 2.33 -9.40 -9.13
CA LEU A 284 3.28 -10.48 -9.36
C LEU A 284 3.69 -11.19 -8.06
N ALA A 285 3.98 -10.45 -6.98
CA ALA A 285 4.31 -11.04 -5.69
C ALA A 285 3.12 -11.82 -5.10
N THR A 286 1.90 -11.25 -5.17
CA THR A 286 0.70 -11.93 -4.67
C THR A 286 0.41 -13.22 -5.46
N LYS A 287 0.45 -13.16 -6.80
CA LYS A 287 0.24 -14.35 -7.64
C LYS A 287 1.34 -15.40 -7.47
N LEU A 288 2.59 -14.97 -7.32
CA LEU A 288 3.70 -15.87 -7.02
C LEU A 288 3.47 -16.59 -5.69
N ALA A 289 3.15 -15.85 -4.63
CA ALA A 289 2.87 -16.43 -3.32
C ALA A 289 1.72 -17.44 -3.38
N LEU A 290 0.60 -17.11 -4.05
CA LEU A 290 -0.56 -18.00 -4.23
C LEU A 290 -0.24 -19.29 -4.99
N ARG A 291 0.76 -19.28 -5.86
CA ARG A 291 1.22 -20.49 -6.57
C ARG A 291 2.12 -21.38 -5.72
N GLN A 292 2.75 -20.81 -4.70
CA GLN A 292 3.78 -21.47 -3.91
C GLN A 292 3.31 -21.91 -2.52
N ALA A 293 2.22 -21.33 -1.99
CA ALA A 293 1.72 -21.61 -0.66
C ALA A 293 0.22 -21.92 -0.67
N ASP A 294 -0.25 -22.66 0.35
CA ASP A 294 -1.68 -22.97 0.51
C ASP A 294 -2.46 -21.80 1.11
N TYR A 295 -1.77 -20.96 1.90
CA TYR A 295 -2.32 -19.73 2.49
C TYR A 295 -1.37 -18.58 2.23
N VAL A 296 -1.90 -17.48 1.71
CA VAL A 296 -1.17 -16.25 1.46
C VAL A 296 -1.79 -15.11 2.24
N VAL A 297 -1.04 -14.54 3.15
CA VAL A 297 -1.42 -13.33 3.88
C VAL A 297 -0.88 -12.12 3.14
N THR A 298 -1.72 -11.13 2.90
CA THR A 298 -1.34 -9.84 2.32
C THR A 298 -2.05 -8.71 3.02
N GLU A 299 -1.57 -7.48 2.84
CA GLU A 299 -2.17 -6.32 3.49
C GLU A 299 -2.54 -5.20 2.51
N ALA A 300 -3.48 -4.36 2.92
CA ALA A 300 -3.81 -3.10 2.27
C ALA A 300 -3.52 -1.92 3.22
N GLY A 301 -3.02 -0.81 2.67
CA GLY A 301 -2.63 0.36 3.47
C GLY A 301 -3.81 1.08 4.12
N PHE A 302 -3.61 1.66 5.30
CA PHE A 302 -4.63 2.39 6.08
C PHE A 302 -5.85 1.54 6.48
N GLY A 303 -7.04 2.16 6.53
CA GLY A 303 -8.29 1.49 6.87
C GLY A 303 -8.95 0.77 5.70
N ALA A 304 -9.97 -0.03 6.02
CA ALA A 304 -10.69 -0.80 5.00
C ALA A 304 -11.44 0.09 4.00
N ASP A 305 -11.82 1.28 4.43
CA ASP A 305 -12.46 2.29 3.59
C ASP A 305 -11.53 2.87 2.51
N LEU A 306 -10.23 2.81 2.69
CA LEU A 306 -9.26 3.42 1.78
C LEU A 306 -8.38 2.37 1.10
N GLY A 307 -7.67 1.55 1.88
CA GLY A 307 -6.74 0.57 1.33
C GLY A 307 -7.42 -0.70 0.83
N ALA A 308 -8.32 -1.30 1.63
CA ALA A 308 -9.00 -2.52 1.20
C ALA A 308 -9.97 -2.24 0.04
N GLU A 309 -10.66 -1.11 0.02
CA GLU A 309 -11.48 -0.71 -1.13
C GLU A 309 -10.67 -0.74 -2.42
N LYS A 310 -9.49 -0.09 -2.44
CA LYS A 310 -8.62 -0.06 -3.63
C LYS A 310 -7.97 -1.41 -3.94
N PHE A 311 -7.66 -2.20 -2.93
CA PHE A 311 -7.20 -3.58 -3.13
C PHE A 311 -8.26 -4.38 -3.88
N LEU A 312 -9.52 -4.27 -3.49
CA LEU A 312 -10.64 -5.01 -4.06
C LEU A 312 -11.08 -4.45 -5.43
N ASP A 313 -11.39 -3.15 -5.51
CA ASP A 313 -11.93 -2.55 -6.73
C ASP A 313 -10.87 -2.26 -7.81
N ILE A 314 -9.58 -2.16 -7.46
CA ILE A 314 -8.51 -1.93 -8.43
C ILE A 314 -7.67 -3.19 -8.63
N LYS A 315 -6.92 -3.64 -7.60
CA LYS A 315 -5.96 -4.73 -7.73
C LYS A 315 -6.63 -6.07 -8.04
N CYS A 316 -7.66 -6.44 -7.28
CA CYS A 316 -8.39 -7.69 -7.50
C CYS A 316 -9.04 -7.71 -8.88
N ARG A 317 -9.66 -6.61 -9.28
CA ARG A 317 -10.29 -6.47 -10.60
C ARG A 317 -9.30 -6.62 -11.75
N LEU A 318 -8.15 -5.93 -11.68
CA LEU A 318 -7.13 -5.95 -12.74
C LEU A 318 -6.35 -7.27 -12.80
N ALA A 319 -6.26 -7.98 -11.70
CA ALA A 319 -5.44 -9.18 -11.57
C ALA A 319 -6.25 -10.48 -11.50
N ASP A 320 -7.57 -10.40 -11.56
CA ASP A 320 -8.48 -11.55 -11.36
C ASP A 320 -8.15 -12.29 -10.06
N LEU A 321 -8.16 -11.52 -8.96
CA LEU A 321 -7.92 -12.01 -7.60
C LEU A 321 -9.20 -11.89 -6.79
N GLU A 322 -9.39 -12.84 -5.87
CA GLU A 322 -10.53 -12.87 -4.98
C GLU A 322 -10.08 -13.33 -3.59
N PRO A 323 -10.17 -12.48 -2.54
CA PRO A 323 -9.86 -12.91 -1.19
C PRO A 323 -10.80 -14.01 -0.69
N ASP A 324 -10.26 -14.98 0.04
CA ASP A 324 -11.03 -16.04 0.68
C ASP A 324 -11.47 -15.64 2.09
N ALA A 325 -10.73 -14.74 2.73
CA ALA A 325 -11.05 -14.20 4.06
C ALA A 325 -10.44 -12.82 4.24
N VAL A 326 -11.05 -12.02 5.10
CA VAL A 326 -10.52 -10.71 5.53
C VAL A 326 -10.28 -10.73 7.03
N VAL A 327 -9.12 -10.23 7.44
CA VAL A 327 -8.79 -9.94 8.84
C VAL A 327 -8.89 -8.43 9.03
N LEU A 328 -9.82 -8.00 9.86
CA LEU A 328 -10.00 -6.60 10.22
C LEU A 328 -9.32 -6.32 11.55
N VAL A 329 -8.18 -5.64 11.49
CA VAL A 329 -7.41 -5.27 12.70
C VAL A 329 -8.08 -4.10 13.39
N ALA A 330 -8.34 -4.24 14.68
CA ALA A 330 -8.83 -3.19 15.56
C ALA A 330 -7.86 -3.02 16.75
N THR A 331 -7.76 -1.80 17.27
CA THR A 331 -7.05 -1.52 18.52
C THR A 331 -7.98 -0.78 19.49
N ILE A 332 -7.80 -1.05 20.77
CA ILE A 332 -8.53 -0.31 21.82
C ILE A 332 -8.25 1.19 21.72
N ARG A 333 -6.99 1.56 21.40
CA ARG A 333 -6.59 2.96 21.21
C ARG A 333 -7.38 3.65 20.09
N ALA A 334 -7.52 3.00 18.93
CA ALA A 334 -8.28 3.57 17.83
C ALA A 334 -9.76 3.72 18.20
N LEU A 335 -10.35 2.74 18.85
CA LEU A 335 -11.74 2.82 19.30
C LEU A 335 -11.94 3.94 20.32
N LYS A 336 -11.05 4.10 21.30
CA LYS A 336 -11.11 5.23 22.25
C LYS A 336 -11.00 6.58 21.52
N MET A 337 -10.08 6.70 20.56
CA MET A 337 -9.95 7.94 19.77
C MET A 337 -11.21 8.23 18.97
N HIS A 338 -11.79 7.22 18.32
CA HIS A 338 -13.07 7.37 17.59
C HIS A 338 -14.28 7.58 18.52
N GLY A 339 -14.15 7.23 19.80
CA GLY A 339 -15.08 7.55 20.87
C GLY A 339 -14.88 8.93 21.49
N GLY A 340 -13.95 9.75 20.94
CA GLY A 340 -13.75 11.15 21.34
C GLY A 340 -12.62 11.39 22.33
N VAL A 341 -11.81 10.39 22.71
CA VAL A 341 -10.65 10.57 23.59
C VAL A 341 -9.50 11.20 22.81
N PRO A 342 -8.87 12.28 23.31
CA PRO A 342 -7.69 12.87 22.70
C PRO A 342 -6.54 11.86 22.56
N LYS A 343 -5.75 11.97 21.49
CA LYS A 343 -4.63 11.06 21.20
C LYS A 343 -3.56 11.01 22.31
N THR A 344 -3.48 12.02 23.15
CA THR A 344 -2.57 12.08 24.32
C THR A 344 -3.03 11.23 25.50
N ASP A 345 -4.32 10.87 25.56
CA ASP A 345 -4.97 10.31 26.74
C ASP A 345 -5.53 8.91 26.52
N LEU A 346 -5.02 8.19 25.50
CA LEU A 346 -5.49 6.87 25.09
C LEU A 346 -5.00 5.71 26.02
N GLY A 347 -4.09 5.98 26.97
CA GLY A 347 -3.54 4.96 27.88
C GLY A 347 -4.49 4.47 28.96
N PRO A 348 -5.14 5.35 29.76
CA PRO A 348 -6.04 4.95 30.83
C PRO A 348 -7.26 4.17 30.32
N GLU A 349 -7.77 3.24 31.16
CA GLU A 349 -9.01 2.51 30.86
C GLU A 349 -10.19 3.46 30.60
N ASN A 350 -10.94 3.22 29.53
CA ASN A 350 -12.14 3.97 29.20
C ASN A 350 -13.11 3.15 28.36
N VAL A 351 -13.85 2.26 29.00
CA VAL A 351 -14.82 1.36 28.36
C VAL A 351 -15.94 2.12 27.64
N ASP A 352 -16.37 3.26 28.20
CA ASP A 352 -17.43 4.08 27.59
C ASP A 352 -16.94 4.71 26.26
N ALA A 353 -15.70 5.15 26.20
CA ALA A 353 -15.11 5.64 24.96
C ALA A 353 -14.92 4.51 23.93
N VAL A 354 -14.51 3.32 24.37
CA VAL A 354 -14.47 2.14 23.48
C VAL A 354 -15.85 1.90 22.87
N LYS A 355 -16.91 1.84 23.69
CA LYS A 355 -18.29 1.65 23.21
C LYS A 355 -18.74 2.78 22.26
N ALA A 356 -18.40 4.03 22.56
CA ALA A 356 -18.70 5.16 21.68
C ALA A 356 -17.97 5.09 20.33
N GLY A 357 -16.81 4.42 20.28
CA GLY A 357 -16.03 4.21 19.06
C GLY A 357 -16.44 2.98 18.23
N LEU A 358 -17.20 2.04 18.79
CA LEU A 358 -17.66 0.82 18.09
C LEU A 358 -18.36 1.08 16.75
N PRO A 359 -19.14 2.17 16.54
CA PRO A 359 -19.70 2.48 15.23
C PRO A 359 -18.68 2.55 14.09
N ASN A 360 -17.42 2.92 14.37
CA ASN A 360 -16.33 2.89 13.38
C ASN A 360 -16.01 1.44 12.94
N LEU A 361 -15.85 0.55 13.91
CA LEU A 361 -15.64 -0.89 13.65
C LEU A 361 -16.83 -1.47 12.88
N ASP A 362 -18.05 -1.18 13.33
CA ASP A 362 -19.28 -1.68 12.73
C ASP A 362 -19.43 -1.25 11.26
N LYS A 363 -19.09 -0.01 10.93
CA LYS A 363 -19.12 0.49 9.54
C LYS A 363 -18.09 -0.23 8.67
N HIS A 364 -16.88 -0.53 9.17
CA HIS A 364 -15.89 -1.31 8.42
C HIS A 364 -16.34 -2.76 8.21
N LEU A 365 -16.96 -3.38 9.22
CA LEU A 365 -17.55 -4.73 9.10
C LEU A 365 -18.67 -4.75 8.04
N ALA A 366 -19.59 -3.78 8.09
CA ALA A 366 -20.63 -3.64 7.07
C ALA A 366 -20.06 -3.48 5.65
N THR A 367 -19.00 -2.70 5.50
CA THR A 367 -18.33 -2.53 4.21
C THR A 367 -17.79 -3.86 3.68
N ILE A 368 -17.11 -4.65 4.52
CA ILE A 368 -16.52 -5.93 4.10
C ILE A 368 -17.61 -6.98 3.82
N GLN A 369 -18.54 -7.16 4.75
CA GLN A 369 -19.56 -8.21 4.65
C GLN A 369 -20.70 -7.87 3.68
N GLU A 370 -21.25 -6.66 3.78
CA GLU A 370 -22.47 -6.29 3.06
C GLU A 370 -22.17 -5.67 1.70
N ALA A 371 -21.14 -4.80 1.61
CA ALA A 371 -20.80 -4.16 0.34
C ALA A 371 -19.95 -5.05 -0.56
N PHE A 372 -18.90 -5.68 -0.03
CA PHE A 372 -18.01 -6.57 -0.79
C PHE A 372 -18.37 -8.05 -0.74
N GLY A 373 -19.22 -8.50 0.19
CA GLY A 373 -19.66 -9.91 0.31
C GLY A 373 -18.55 -10.87 0.76
N LEU A 374 -17.60 -10.42 1.55
CA LEU A 374 -16.45 -11.19 2.01
C LEU A 374 -16.59 -11.63 3.47
N PRO A 375 -16.19 -12.88 3.81
CA PRO A 375 -16.13 -13.32 5.19
C PRO A 375 -15.02 -12.57 5.95
N VAL A 376 -15.28 -12.21 7.22
CA VAL A 376 -14.36 -11.39 8.03
C VAL A 376 -14.26 -11.90 9.46
N VAL A 377 -13.03 -11.82 10.01
CA VAL A 377 -12.74 -11.98 11.43
C VAL A 377 -12.08 -10.71 11.95
N VAL A 378 -12.39 -10.30 13.18
CA VAL A 378 -11.75 -9.17 13.85
C VAL A 378 -10.53 -9.67 14.61
N ALA A 379 -9.37 -9.03 14.36
CA ALA A 379 -8.16 -9.22 15.15
C ALA A 379 -7.96 -8.01 16.06
N ILE A 380 -8.08 -8.18 17.37
CA ILE A 380 -7.72 -7.13 18.32
C ILE A 380 -6.21 -7.19 18.53
N ASN A 381 -5.49 -6.24 17.96
CA ASN A 381 -4.05 -6.07 18.20
C ASN A 381 -3.85 -5.51 19.60
N LYS A 382 -3.50 -6.39 20.55
CA LYS A 382 -3.42 -6.11 21.97
C LYS A 382 -2.18 -5.29 22.33
N PHE A 383 -2.38 -4.24 23.12
CA PHE A 383 -1.31 -3.46 23.74
C PHE A 383 -1.25 -3.72 25.25
N PRO A 384 -0.07 -3.55 25.90
CA PRO A 384 0.07 -3.78 27.35
C PRO A 384 -0.85 -2.93 28.23
N THR A 385 -1.36 -1.82 27.70
CA THR A 385 -2.27 -0.91 28.42
C THR A 385 -3.75 -1.27 28.27
N ASP A 386 -4.10 -2.24 27.41
CA ASP A 386 -5.48 -2.62 27.17
C ASP A 386 -6.01 -3.46 28.34
N THR A 387 -7.19 -3.14 28.84
CA THR A 387 -7.80 -3.85 29.97
C THR A 387 -8.78 -4.91 29.51
N GLU A 388 -9.02 -5.91 30.37
CA GLU A 388 -10.00 -6.98 30.09
C GLU A 388 -11.41 -6.43 29.83
N ALA A 389 -11.82 -5.36 30.55
CA ALA A 389 -13.12 -4.75 30.36
C ALA A 389 -13.26 -4.06 28.99
N GLU A 390 -12.18 -3.43 28.50
CA GLU A 390 -12.15 -2.82 27.16
C GLU A 390 -12.17 -3.90 26.05
N LEU A 391 -11.40 -4.97 26.21
CA LEU A 391 -11.38 -6.11 25.28
C LEU A 391 -12.76 -6.79 25.22
N GLU A 392 -13.39 -7.03 26.37
CA GLU A 392 -14.71 -7.64 26.47
C GLU A 392 -15.78 -6.78 25.77
N ALA A 393 -15.72 -5.44 25.86
CA ALA A 393 -16.67 -4.57 25.16
C ALA A 393 -16.61 -4.74 23.63
N VAL A 394 -15.42 -4.91 23.06
CA VAL A 394 -15.25 -5.18 21.62
C VAL A 394 -15.73 -6.59 21.27
N TYR A 395 -15.40 -7.58 22.10
CA TYR A 395 -15.81 -8.96 21.91
C TYR A 395 -17.33 -9.09 21.84
N GLN A 396 -18.05 -8.52 22.82
CA GLN A 396 -19.52 -8.52 22.86
C GLN A 396 -20.15 -7.84 21.64
N ALA A 397 -19.57 -6.73 21.17
CA ALA A 397 -20.06 -6.04 19.98
C ALA A 397 -19.93 -6.89 18.72
N CYS A 398 -18.81 -7.57 18.53
CA CYS A 398 -18.58 -8.46 17.40
C CYS A 398 -19.49 -9.70 17.45
N GLN A 399 -19.64 -10.30 18.62
CA GLN A 399 -20.57 -11.44 18.81
C GLN A 399 -22.02 -11.08 18.48
N ALA A 400 -22.48 -9.90 18.93
CA ALA A 400 -23.83 -9.42 18.61
C ALA A 400 -24.07 -9.28 17.09
N ARG A 401 -22.99 -9.07 16.32
CA ARG A 401 -23.01 -9.02 14.86
C ARG A 401 -22.78 -10.39 14.19
N GLY A 402 -22.49 -11.43 14.95
CA GLY A 402 -22.14 -12.75 14.43
C GLY A 402 -20.78 -12.81 13.76
N VAL A 403 -19.82 -11.99 14.23
CA VAL A 403 -18.45 -11.93 13.72
C VAL A 403 -17.49 -12.50 14.76
N ASP A 404 -16.63 -13.41 14.33
CA ASP A 404 -15.58 -13.96 15.17
C ASP A 404 -14.52 -12.91 15.52
N VAL A 405 -13.96 -13.03 16.74
CA VAL A 405 -12.92 -12.16 17.27
C VAL A 405 -11.77 -13.01 17.79
N ALA A 406 -10.54 -12.58 17.50
CA ALA A 406 -9.34 -13.13 18.10
C ALA A 406 -8.50 -12.01 18.74
N ILE A 407 -7.94 -12.26 19.92
CA ILE A 407 -6.91 -11.39 20.49
C ILE A 407 -5.58 -11.77 19.84
N SER A 408 -4.88 -10.78 19.28
CA SER A 408 -3.59 -10.94 18.64
C SER A 408 -2.50 -10.32 19.51
N ASP A 409 -1.64 -11.16 20.08
CA ASP A 409 -0.44 -10.76 20.84
C ASP A 409 0.85 -11.16 20.11
N VAL A 410 0.82 -11.04 18.79
CA VAL A 410 1.96 -11.43 17.93
C VAL A 410 3.17 -10.52 18.10
N TRP A 411 2.97 -9.29 18.54
CA TRP A 411 4.08 -8.39 18.86
C TRP A 411 4.94 -8.95 19.99
N GLY A 412 4.32 -9.47 21.04
CA GLY A 412 5.02 -10.02 22.21
C GLY A 412 5.43 -11.48 22.09
N GLN A 413 4.70 -12.29 21.29
CA GLN A 413 4.80 -13.75 21.29
C GLN A 413 5.01 -14.36 19.91
N GLY A 414 5.25 -13.55 18.86
CA GLY A 414 5.38 -14.07 17.50
C GLY A 414 4.15 -14.85 17.04
N GLY A 415 4.36 -15.89 16.24
CA GLY A 415 3.29 -16.76 15.73
C GLY A 415 2.44 -17.42 16.82
N ALA A 416 3.02 -17.73 17.98
CA ALA A 416 2.27 -18.31 19.09
C ALA A 416 1.13 -17.39 19.58
N GLY A 417 1.37 -16.08 19.61
CA GLY A 417 0.37 -15.07 19.98
C GLY A 417 -0.75 -14.88 18.95
N GLY A 418 -0.63 -15.50 17.77
CA GLY A 418 -1.62 -15.46 16.69
C GLY A 418 -2.38 -16.77 16.44
N ARG A 419 -2.15 -17.82 17.24
CA ARG A 419 -2.70 -19.17 17.01
C ARG A 419 -4.21 -19.17 16.88
N ASP A 420 -4.96 -18.55 17.80
CA ASP A 420 -6.43 -18.48 17.76
C ASP A 420 -6.92 -17.76 16.49
N LEU A 421 -6.24 -16.67 16.11
CA LEU A 421 -6.54 -15.97 14.86
C LEU A 421 -6.31 -16.86 13.63
N ALA A 422 -5.21 -17.60 13.59
CA ALA A 422 -4.89 -18.50 12.50
C ALA A 422 -5.92 -19.63 12.33
N GLU A 423 -6.37 -20.26 13.44
CA GLU A 423 -7.39 -21.29 13.43
C GLU A 423 -8.74 -20.75 12.92
N LYS A 424 -9.14 -19.55 13.36
CA LYS A 424 -10.35 -18.88 12.87
C LYS A 424 -10.24 -18.48 11.39
N VAL A 425 -9.09 -18.00 10.94
CA VAL A 425 -8.85 -17.67 9.53
C VAL A 425 -8.96 -18.93 8.66
N VAL A 426 -8.37 -20.05 9.07
CA VAL A 426 -8.50 -21.33 8.33
C VAL A 426 -9.97 -21.74 8.19
N ALA A 427 -10.73 -21.71 9.28
CA ALA A 427 -12.16 -22.00 9.23
C ALA A 427 -12.92 -21.01 8.33
N LEU A 428 -12.59 -19.73 8.40
CA LEU A 428 -13.23 -18.67 7.64
C LEU A 428 -12.99 -18.79 6.13
N THR A 429 -11.82 -19.28 5.68
CA THR A 429 -11.52 -19.48 4.26
C THR A 429 -12.37 -20.57 3.60
N GLU A 430 -13.06 -21.40 4.37
CA GLU A 430 -14.02 -22.40 3.87
C GLU A 430 -15.47 -21.88 3.92
N ALA A 431 -15.72 -20.69 4.46
CA ALA A 431 -17.03 -20.08 4.52
C ALA A 431 -17.52 -19.66 3.12
N PRO A 432 -18.83 -19.67 2.87
CA PRO A 432 -19.39 -19.12 1.64
C PRO A 432 -19.05 -17.64 1.50
N LYS A 433 -18.72 -17.22 0.28
CA LYS A 433 -18.49 -15.83 -0.08
C LYS A 433 -19.31 -15.44 -1.32
N ASP A 434 -19.68 -14.18 -1.41
CA ASP A 434 -20.39 -13.58 -2.54
C ASP A 434 -19.67 -12.28 -2.91
N PHE A 435 -18.39 -12.46 -3.33
CA PHE A 435 -17.53 -11.32 -3.64
C PHE A 435 -18.09 -10.50 -4.80
N ARG A 436 -18.15 -9.20 -4.61
CA ARG A 436 -18.62 -8.24 -5.60
C ARG A 436 -17.87 -6.92 -5.50
N TYR A 437 -17.78 -6.24 -6.61
CA TYR A 437 -17.21 -4.90 -6.69
C TYR A 437 -18.24 -3.85 -6.29
N ILE A 438 -17.77 -2.68 -5.82
CA ILE A 438 -18.65 -1.57 -5.41
C ILE A 438 -19.39 -0.96 -6.61
N TYR A 439 -18.75 -0.96 -7.78
CA TYR A 439 -19.29 -0.37 -9.02
C TYR A 439 -18.87 -1.19 -10.25
N ASP A 440 -19.60 -1.02 -11.34
CA ASP A 440 -19.25 -1.55 -12.64
C ASP A 440 -18.35 -0.58 -13.42
N LEU A 441 -17.49 -1.08 -14.32
CA LEU A 441 -16.60 -0.21 -15.11
C LEU A 441 -17.36 0.64 -16.13
N GLU A 442 -18.54 0.19 -16.54
CA GLU A 442 -19.46 0.88 -17.45
C GLU A 442 -20.21 2.05 -16.78
N ASP A 443 -20.24 2.11 -15.48
CA ASP A 443 -20.78 3.27 -14.76
C ASP A 443 -20.00 4.55 -15.15
N SER A 444 -20.66 5.71 -15.13
CA SER A 444 -19.97 6.99 -15.31
C SER A 444 -18.93 7.21 -14.21
N ILE A 445 -17.90 8.01 -14.48
CA ILE A 445 -16.89 8.37 -13.48
C ILE A 445 -17.56 8.92 -12.21
N GLN A 446 -18.57 9.77 -12.38
CA GLN A 446 -19.31 10.35 -11.28
C GLN A 446 -20.09 9.30 -10.47
N ASP A 447 -20.74 8.33 -11.13
CA ASP A 447 -21.50 7.28 -10.46
C ASP A 447 -20.59 6.32 -9.68
N LYS A 448 -19.43 5.94 -10.24
CA LYS A 448 -18.41 5.14 -9.55
C LYS A 448 -17.99 5.80 -8.24
N ILE A 449 -17.62 7.08 -8.28
CA ILE A 449 -17.23 7.83 -7.08
C ILE A 449 -18.40 7.92 -6.10
N THR A 450 -19.61 8.18 -6.57
CA THR A 450 -20.82 8.26 -5.73
C THR A 450 -21.10 6.92 -5.03
N LYS A 451 -21.00 5.80 -5.74
CA LYS A 451 -21.17 4.46 -5.17
C LYS A 451 -20.13 4.16 -4.07
N ILE A 452 -18.85 4.54 -4.27
CA ILE A 452 -17.82 4.41 -3.22
C ILE A 452 -18.21 5.23 -1.99
N VAL A 453 -18.58 6.50 -2.17
CA VAL A 453 -18.92 7.39 -1.06
C VAL A 453 -20.13 6.87 -0.29
N GLN A 454 -21.16 6.39 -0.98
CA GLN A 454 -22.38 5.90 -0.32
C GLN A 454 -22.18 4.55 0.36
N LYS A 455 -21.62 3.56 -0.34
CA LYS A 455 -21.52 2.19 0.16
C LYS A 455 -20.36 2.00 1.13
N VAL A 456 -19.18 2.57 0.82
CA VAL A 456 -17.96 2.38 1.62
C VAL A 456 -17.85 3.43 2.72
N TYR A 457 -18.04 4.72 2.40
CA TYR A 457 -17.84 5.79 3.39
C TYR A 457 -19.10 6.09 4.22
N GLY A 458 -20.30 5.80 3.72
CA GLY A 458 -21.56 6.12 4.40
C GLY A 458 -21.99 7.58 4.23
N GLY A 459 -21.43 8.29 3.24
CA GLY A 459 -21.81 9.65 2.88
C GLY A 459 -23.09 9.71 2.05
N ALA A 460 -23.71 10.89 1.97
CA ALA A 460 -24.92 11.13 1.19
C ALA A 460 -24.64 11.18 -0.33
N GLY A 461 -23.45 11.67 -0.73
CA GLY A 461 -23.07 11.81 -2.12
C GLY A 461 -21.82 12.65 -2.31
N ILE A 462 -21.64 13.17 -3.52
CA ILE A 462 -20.46 13.97 -3.89
C ILE A 462 -20.83 15.36 -4.41
N SER A 463 -19.88 16.26 -4.30
CA SER A 463 -19.87 17.55 -5.01
C SER A 463 -18.59 17.67 -5.84
N LEU A 464 -18.69 18.29 -7.00
CA LEU A 464 -17.55 18.53 -7.90
C LEU A 464 -17.24 20.02 -7.95
N THR A 465 -15.98 20.39 -7.73
CA THR A 465 -15.55 21.77 -8.01
C THR A 465 -15.65 22.09 -9.51
N PRO A 466 -15.67 23.37 -9.91
CA PRO A 466 -15.64 23.74 -11.33
C PRO A 466 -14.44 23.16 -12.09
N ALA A 467 -13.28 22.99 -11.42
CA ALA A 467 -12.10 22.36 -11.99
C ALA A 467 -12.34 20.87 -12.22
N ALA A 468 -12.82 20.14 -11.19
CA ALA A 468 -13.12 18.71 -11.31
C ALA A 468 -14.17 18.39 -12.36
N LYS A 469 -15.18 19.27 -12.55
CA LYS A 469 -16.18 19.11 -13.63
C LYS A 469 -15.58 19.21 -15.02
N ARG A 470 -14.63 20.13 -15.23
CA ARG A 470 -13.91 20.24 -16.52
C ARG A 470 -13.03 19.04 -16.78
N GLU A 471 -12.27 18.61 -15.75
CA GLU A 471 -11.39 17.45 -15.82
C GLU A 471 -12.18 16.16 -16.04
N LEU A 472 -13.34 15.99 -15.41
CA LEU A 472 -14.24 14.85 -15.63
C LEU A 472 -14.64 14.76 -17.10
N LYS A 473 -15.11 15.88 -17.67
CA LYS A 473 -15.48 15.92 -19.10
C LYS A 473 -14.28 15.61 -20.01
N GLU A 474 -13.10 16.20 -19.74
CA GLU A 474 -11.87 15.93 -20.49
C GLU A 474 -11.51 14.44 -20.47
N LEU A 475 -11.62 13.77 -19.30
CA LEU A 475 -11.34 12.34 -19.17
C LEU A 475 -12.34 11.46 -19.93
N GLU A 476 -13.62 11.82 -19.92
CA GLU A 476 -14.67 11.12 -20.69
C GLU A 476 -14.46 11.30 -22.19
N ASP A 477 -14.18 12.53 -22.64
CA ASP A 477 -13.90 12.85 -24.05
C ASP A 477 -12.65 12.13 -24.59
N LEU A 478 -11.65 11.87 -23.72
CA LEU A 478 -10.44 11.11 -24.03
C LEU A 478 -10.62 9.58 -23.92
N GLY A 479 -11.81 9.10 -23.56
CA GLY A 479 -12.13 7.67 -23.52
C GLY A 479 -11.69 6.94 -22.23
N PHE A 480 -11.38 7.65 -21.14
CA PHE A 480 -10.96 7.05 -19.86
C PHE A 480 -12.14 6.69 -18.95
N GLY A 481 -13.38 6.84 -19.40
CA GLY A 481 -14.60 6.62 -18.61
C GLY A 481 -14.70 5.23 -17.96
N GLN A 482 -14.11 4.19 -18.54
CA GLN A 482 -14.17 2.82 -18.05
C GLN A 482 -13.05 2.44 -17.05
N LEU A 483 -12.15 3.36 -16.70
CA LEU A 483 -11.11 3.08 -15.72
C LEU A 483 -11.69 3.03 -14.29
N PRO A 484 -11.13 2.18 -13.41
CA PRO A 484 -11.47 2.18 -11.98
C PRO A 484 -11.05 3.48 -11.30
N ILE A 485 -11.63 3.73 -10.13
CA ILE A 485 -11.42 4.95 -9.34
C ILE A 485 -10.45 4.67 -8.18
N CYS A 486 -9.45 5.52 -8.04
CA CYS A 486 -8.56 5.58 -6.91
C CYS A 486 -8.90 6.83 -6.08
N MET A 487 -9.63 6.66 -4.99
CA MET A 487 -9.97 7.77 -4.09
C MET A 487 -8.74 8.23 -3.31
N ALA A 488 -8.41 9.51 -3.40
CA ALA A 488 -7.34 10.16 -2.66
C ALA A 488 -7.94 11.11 -1.62
N LYS A 489 -8.02 10.64 -0.36
CA LYS A 489 -8.61 11.36 0.78
C LYS A 489 -7.77 11.19 2.04
N THR A 490 -8.15 11.90 3.11
CA THR A 490 -7.59 11.65 4.44
C THR A 490 -7.83 10.21 4.89
N GLN A 491 -6.84 9.61 5.54
CA GLN A 491 -6.94 8.28 6.12
C GLN A 491 -7.59 8.26 7.52
N TYR A 492 -7.88 9.41 8.11
CA TYR A 492 -8.31 9.53 9.51
C TYR A 492 -9.82 9.66 9.70
N SER A 493 -10.59 9.59 8.62
CA SER A 493 -12.05 9.65 8.65
C SER A 493 -12.64 8.93 7.44
N PHE A 494 -13.87 8.45 7.52
CA PHE A 494 -14.66 8.04 6.35
C PHE A 494 -14.95 9.23 5.42
N SER A 495 -15.05 10.45 5.95
CA SER A 495 -15.24 11.69 5.20
C SER A 495 -13.91 12.19 4.60
N ASP A 496 -14.01 13.23 3.77
CA ASP A 496 -12.87 14.06 3.33
C ASP A 496 -12.42 15.08 4.41
N ASN A 497 -13.12 15.15 5.53
CA ASN A 497 -12.77 15.97 6.69
C ASN A 497 -12.23 15.09 7.83
N ALA A 498 -10.94 15.20 8.13
CA ALA A 498 -10.26 14.43 9.17
C ALA A 498 -10.79 14.66 10.60
N SER A 499 -11.53 15.77 10.85
CA SER A 499 -12.11 16.04 12.17
C SER A 499 -13.41 15.27 12.45
N LEU A 500 -14.03 14.68 11.42
CA LEU A 500 -15.23 13.86 11.58
C LEU A 500 -14.82 12.44 11.95
N ILE A 501 -14.65 12.18 13.23
CA ILE A 501 -14.24 10.88 13.79
C ILE A 501 -15.43 9.91 13.94
N GLY A 502 -15.15 8.66 14.30
CA GLY A 502 -16.18 7.63 14.49
C GLY A 502 -16.76 7.11 13.16
N ALA A 503 -18.06 7.14 13.02
CA ALA A 503 -18.78 6.80 11.79
C ALA A 503 -19.73 7.95 11.39
N PRO A 504 -19.20 9.02 10.79
CA PRO A 504 -20.03 10.14 10.35
C PRO A 504 -21.07 9.71 9.31
N LYS A 505 -22.19 10.40 9.26
CA LYS A 505 -23.31 10.16 8.33
C LYS A 505 -23.70 11.46 7.63
N ASP A 506 -24.44 11.33 6.53
CA ASP A 506 -25.07 12.44 5.81
C ASP A 506 -24.09 13.55 5.33
N PHE A 507 -22.80 13.24 5.26
CA PHE A 507 -21.81 14.16 4.72
C PHE A 507 -21.68 14.03 3.18
N THR A 508 -21.26 15.11 2.55
CA THR A 508 -20.97 15.15 1.11
C THR A 508 -19.46 15.25 0.92
N VAL A 509 -18.89 14.36 0.10
CA VAL A 509 -17.47 14.39 -0.26
C VAL A 509 -17.24 15.34 -1.43
N THR A 510 -16.31 16.29 -1.26
CA THR A 510 -15.97 17.24 -2.33
C THR A 510 -14.79 16.75 -3.14
N ILE A 511 -15.02 16.45 -4.42
CA ILE A 511 -13.97 16.15 -5.38
C ILE A 511 -13.38 17.45 -5.90
N LYS A 512 -12.12 17.72 -5.55
CA LYS A 512 -11.41 18.95 -5.93
C LYS A 512 -10.76 18.83 -7.29
N LYS A 513 -10.25 17.64 -7.64
CA LYS A 513 -9.49 17.39 -8.88
C LYS A 513 -9.63 15.94 -9.30
N LEU A 514 -9.59 15.70 -10.61
CA LEU A 514 -9.48 14.38 -11.23
C LEU A 514 -8.19 14.31 -12.06
N LYS A 515 -7.48 13.19 -11.96
CA LYS A 515 -6.26 12.95 -12.73
C LYS A 515 -6.26 11.49 -13.22
N VAL A 516 -5.94 11.26 -14.48
CA VAL A 516 -5.72 9.90 -14.96
C VAL A 516 -4.27 9.47 -14.73
N SER A 517 -4.09 8.25 -14.23
CA SER A 517 -2.84 7.50 -14.25
C SER A 517 -2.99 6.43 -15.34
N ALA A 518 -2.76 6.84 -16.60
CA ALA A 518 -3.11 6.06 -17.78
C ALA A 518 -2.27 4.78 -17.92
N GLY A 519 -1.01 4.82 -17.50
CA GLY A 519 -0.13 3.64 -17.44
C GLY A 519 -0.57 2.66 -16.36
N ALA A 520 -0.89 3.15 -15.17
CA ALA A 520 -1.41 2.32 -14.08
C ALA A 520 -2.82 1.80 -14.38
N GLY A 521 -3.63 2.57 -15.11
CA GLY A 521 -4.98 2.18 -15.53
C GLY A 521 -6.04 2.49 -14.48
N PHE A 522 -5.99 3.67 -13.84
CA PHE A 522 -7.04 4.17 -12.94
C PHE A 522 -7.13 5.71 -12.96
N ILE A 523 -8.25 6.23 -12.49
CA ILE A 523 -8.49 7.66 -12.29
C ILE A 523 -8.33 7.98 -10.81
N VAL A 524 -7.48 8.96 -10.48
CA VAL A 524 -7.31 9.47 -9.12
C VAL A 524 -8.32 10.60 -8.88
N ALA A 525 -9.20 10.42 -7.89
CA ALA A 525 -10.17 11.42 -7.44
C ALA A 525 -9.68 12.05 -6.14
N LEU A 526 -9.19 13.30 -6.21
CA LEU A 526 -8.62 14.01 -5.08
C LEU A 526 -9.71 14.83 -4.35
N THR A 527 -9.86 14.57 -3.06
CA THR A 527 -10.83 15.28 -2.20
C THR A 527 -10.21 16.45 -1.44
N GLY A 528 -8.88 16.52 -1.41
CA GLY A 528 -8.10 17.54 -0.71
C GLY A 528 -6.73 17.75 -1.34
N ASP A 529 -5.91 18.55 -0.67
CA ASP A 529 -4.51 18.70 -1.02
C ASP A 529 -3.73 17.48 -0.52
N ILE A 530 -3.67 16.46 -1.35
CA ILE A 530 -2.94 15.21 -1.04
C ILE A 530 -1.47 15.44 -1.31
N MET A 531 -0.68 15.23 -0.27
CA MET A 531 0.75 15.49 -0.30
C MET A 531 1.51 14.34 -0.94
N THR A 532 2.09 14.60 -2.11
CA THR A 532 2.91 13.65 -2.86
C THR A 532 4.41 13.77 -2.58
N MET A 533 4.81 14.79 -1.82
CA MET A 533 6.15 15.00 -1.29
C MET A 533 6.06 15.36 0.20
N PRO A 534 6.17 14.37 1.10
CA PRO A 534 6.21 14.63 2.54
C PRO A 534 7.42 15.48 2.93
N GLY A 535 7.34 16.17 4.05
CA GLY A 535 8.49 16.86 4.64
C GLY A 535 8.99 16.12 5.87
N LEU A 536 10.27 16.27 6.18
CA LEU A 536 10.80 15.82 7.45
C LEU A 536 10.10 16.55 8.62
N PRO A 537 9.79 15.86 9.73
CA PRO A 537 9.22 16.50 10.93
C PRO A 537 10.27 17.36 11.64
N LYS A 538 9.85 18.03 12.73
CA LYS A 538 10.75 18.86 13.54
C LYS A 538 11.91 18.05 14.13
N SER A 539 11.66 16.79 14.52
CA SER A 539 12.66 15.83 15.01
C SER A 539 12.52 14.55 14.18
N PRO A 540 13.24 14.44 13.05
CA PRO A 540 13.17 13.27 12.21
C PRO A 540 13.89 12.06 12.83
N ALA A 541 13.50 10.85 12.43
CA ALA A 541 14.15 9.61 12.85
C ALA A 541 15.66 9.62 12.50
N ALA A 542 16.03 10.31 11.42
CA ALA A 542 17.41 10.50 10.98
C ALA A 542 18.36 11.06 12.06
N GLU A 543 17.83 11.81 13.06
CA GLU A 543 18.65 12.31 14.17
C GLU A 543 19.10 11.22 15.16
N ARG A 544 18.45 10.04 15.12
CA ARG A 544 18.71 8.92 16.04
C ARG A 544 19.31 7.70 15.36
N ILE A 545 19.24 7.66 14.03
CA ILE A 545 19.82 6.57 13.24
C ILE A 545 21.32 6.81 13.15
N ASP A 546 22.12 5.81 13.53
CA ASP A 546 23.58 5.86 13.52
C ASP A 546 24.17 4.50 13.14
N ILE A 547 25.44 4.49 12.82
CA ILE A 547 26.20 3.29 12.48
C ILE A 547 27.52 3.27 13.27
N ASP A 548 27.85 2.15 13.89
CA ASP A 548 29.10 1.99 14.62
C ASP A 548 30.29 1.62 13.70
N ALA A 549 31.47 1.50 14.31
CA ALA A 549 32.71 1.17 13.58
C ALA A 549 32.72 -0.23 12.96
N ASP A 550 31.87 -1.13 13.44
CA ASP A 550 31.72 -2.49 12.95
C ASP A 550 30.60 -2.60 11.88
N GLY A 551 29.98 -1.48 11.53
CA GLY A 551 28.92 -1.40 10.53
C GLY A 551 27.52 -1.76 11.08
N LYS A 552 27.35 -1.87 12.39
CA LYS A 552 26.05 -2.16 13.02
C LYS A 552 25.20 -0.90 13.09
N VAL A 553 24.02 -0.95 12.49
CA VAL A 553 23.04 0.15 12.50
C VAL A 553 22.30 0.18 13.84
N THR A 554 22.07 1.38 14.35
CA THR A 554 21.30 1.65 15.57
C THR A 554 20.23 2.71 15.30
N GLY A 555 19.21 2.76 16.14
CA GLY A 555 18.15 3.77 16.05
C GLY A 555 17.19 3.59 14.86
N LEU A 556 17.25 2.45 14.17
CA LEU A 556 16.35 2.14 13.06
C LEU A 556 15.01 1.57 13.55
N PHE A 557 14.53 1.86 14.68
CA PHE A 557 13.29 1.45 15.40
C PHE A 557 13.54 0.67 16.70
#